data_aa317367e2b9222810d8d560f7e64f4c
#
_entry.id   aa317367e2b9222810d8d560f7e64f4c
#
_cell.length_a   1.000
_cell.length_b   1.000
_cell.length_c   1.000
_cell.angle_alpha   90.00
_cell.angle_beta   90.00
_cell.angle_gamma   90.00
#
_symmetry.space_group_name_H-M   'P 1'
#
loop_
_entity.id
_entity.type
_entity.pdbx_description
1 polymer ?
#
loop_
_entity_poly.entity_id
_entity_poly.type
_entity_poly.pdbx_seq_one_letter_code
_entity_poly.pdbx_strand_id
1 'polypeptide(L)'
;MSTIEVRDEGHLRWIGLNRPDKRNAIDQAMSEELAAALDDARRQPCVLIVHSTTPGIFAAGADIAELRDRDADAALLAINAGLFERLEGHRWPTIALVDGAALGGGCELALACDFRLATERAVFGQPELSLGILAGAGANWRLAQLAGLGTARRMLYAGARLTAAEALRAGLVDEVAADITAAGRDMAGAIAERSWRALELTKLALRSQRPATTTFDLAAQALLFGTEDKYERMTAFLERTPRKPR
;
A
#
# COMPACT_ATOMS: atom_id res chain seq x y z
N MET A 1 8.54 -12.52 16.48
CA MET A 1 7.56 -11.47 16.85
C MET A 1 6.61 -11.32 15.69
N SER A 2 5.32 -11.04 15.92
CA SER A 2 4.37 -10.79 14.84
C SER A 2 4.70 -9.50 14.12
N THR A 3 4.58 -9.51 12.81
CA THR A 3 4.85 -8.35 11.93
C THR A 3 3.67 -7.41 11.80
N ILE A 4 2.50 -7.83 12.31
CA ILE A 4 1.29 -7.02 12.41
C ILE A 4 0.65 -7.14 13.79
N GLU A 5 -0.18 -6.18 14.14
CA GLU A 5 -1.08 -6.22 15.29
C GLU A 5 -2.52 -6.15 14.79
N VAL A 6 -3.39 -7.06 15.27
CA VAL A 6 -4.81 -7.05 14.94
C VAL A 6 -5.62 -6.74 16.18
N ARG A 7 -6.55 -5.78 16.09
CA ARG A 7 -7.44 -5.39 17.18
C ARG A 7 -8.84 -5.13 16.64
N ASP A 8 -9.84 -5.69 17.30
CA ASP A 8 -11.24 -5.44 17.01
C ASP A 8 -11.83 -4.44 18.02
N GLU A 9 -12.65 -3.51 17.49
CA GLU A 9 -13.33 -2.48 18.24
C GLU A 9 -14.75 -2.31 17.66
N GLY A 10 -15.73 -3.09 18.16
CA GLY A 10 -17.07 -3.12 17.57
C GLY A 10 -17.06 -3.59 16.12
N HIS A 11 -17.49 -2.72 15.20
CA HIS A 11 -17.47 -2.98 13.77
C HIS A 11 -16.19 -2.47 13.07
N LEU A 12 -15.16 -2.11 13.82
CA LEU A 12 -13.88 -1.67 13.30
C LEU A 12 -12.83 -2.75 13.56
N ARG A 13 -12.09 -3.13 12.52
CA ARG A 13 -10.91 -3.98 12.66
C ARG A 13 -9.68 -3.20 12.27
N TRP A 14 -8.76 -3.08 13.21
CA TRP A 14 -7.49 -2.40 13.05
C TRP A 14 -6.40 -3.41 12.74
N ILE A 15 -5.64 -3.17 11.68
CA ILE A 15 -4.44 -3.91 11.32
C ILE A 15 -3.27 -2.95 11.35
N GLY A 16 -2.43 -3.08 12.38
CA GLY A 16 -1.23 -2.27 12.58
C GLY A 16 0.00 -2.96 12.00
N LEU A 17 0.70 -2.31 11.07
CA LEU A 17 2.00 -2.76 10.59
C LEU A 17 3.02 -2.59 11.71
N ASN A 18 3.75 -3.65 12.06
CA ASN A 18 4.60 -3.71 13.26
C ASN A 18 5.99 -4.30 12.98
N ARG A 19 6.74 -3.65 12.08
CA ARG A 19 8.18 -3.91 11.84
C ARG A 19 8.99 -2.61 11.97
N PRO A 20 9.08 -2.01 13.17
CA PRO A 20 9.71 -0.70 13.35
C PRO A 20 11.17 -0.66 12.89
N ASP A 21 11.94 -1.70 13.18
CA ASP A 21 13.37 -1.80 12.81
C ASP A 21 13.61 -1.84 11.29
N LYS A 22 12.60 -2.21 10.52
CA LYS A 22 12.62 -2.28 9.06
C LYS A 22 11.70 -1.23 8.41
N ARG A 23 11.25 -0.23 9.17
CA ARG A 23 10.33 0.81 8.69
C ARG A 23 9.08 0.23 8.03
N ASN A 24 8.54 -0.84 8.59
CA ASN A 24 7.42 -1.59 8.05
C ASN A 24 7.63 -2.04 6.58
N ALA A 25 8.87 -2.40 6.20
CA ALA A 25 9.11 -3.04 4.93
C ALA A 25 8.31 -4.35 4.86
N ILE A 26 7.58 -4.53 3.76
CA ILE A 26 6.67 -5.66 3.55
C ILE A 26 7.50 -6.83 3.03
N ASP A 27 7.76 -7.80 3.91
CA ASP A 27 8.39 -9.08 3.59
C ASP A 27 7.34 -10.18 3.42
N GLN A 28 7.80 -11.39 3.16
CA GLN A 28 6.91 -12.54 3.00
C GLN A 28 6.09 -12.82 4.27
N ALA A 29 6.73 -12.75 5.45
CA ALA A 29 6.04 -13.02 6.72
C ALA A 29 4.91 -12.02 6.97
N MET A 30 5.15 -10.71 6.77
CA MET A 30 4.11 -9.69 6.88
C MET A 30 3.00 -9.91 5.85
N SER A 31 3.35 -10.31 4.63
CA SER A 31 2.37 -10.56 3.58
C SER A 31 1.44 -11.74 3.93
N GLU A 32 2.00 -12.80 4.50
CA GLU A 32 1.23 -13.97 4.96
C GLU A 32 0.32 -13.63 6.15
N GLU A 33 0.84 -12.89 7.14
CA GLU A 33 0.05 -12.45 8.30
C GLU A 33 -1.08 -11.49 7.88
N LEU A 34 -0.80 -10.53 6.98
CA LEU A 34 -1.82 -9.64 6.41
C LEU A 34 -2.89 -10.44 5.65
N ALA A 35 -2.50 -11.41 4.83
CA ALA A 35 -3.44 -12.24 4.08
C ALA A 35 -4.37 -13.02 5.04
N ALA A 36 -3.82 -13.61 6.11
CA ALA A 36 -4.58 -14.31 7.13
C ALA A 36 -5.56 -13.38 7.87
N ALA A 37 -5.10 -12.17 8.22
CA ALA A 37 -5.94 -11.15 8.87
C ALA A 37 -7.10 -10.67 7.97
N LEU A 38 -6.84 -10.52 6.66
CA LEU A 38 -7.87 -10.18 5.67
C LEU A 38 -8.90 -11.29 5.50
N ASP A 39 -8.47 -12.56 5.46
CA ASP A 39 -9.38 -13.71 5.35
C ASP A 39 -10.25 -13.85 6.60
N ASP A 40 -9.69 -13.62 7.78
CA ASP A 40 -10.46 -13.61 9.03
C ASP A 40 -11.45 -12.43 9.10
N ALA A 41 -11.07 -11.24 8.64
CA ALA A 41 -11.92 -10.06 8.57
C ALA A 41 -13.18 -10.26 7.69
N ARG A 42 -13.17 -11.22 6.77
CA ARG A 42 -14.32 -11.53 5.89
C ARG A 42 -15.46 -12.25 6.58
N ARG A 43 -15.26 -12.74 7.80
CA ARG A 43 -16.25 -13.56 8.52
C ARG A 43 -17.40 -12.74 9.10
N GLN A 44 -17.14 -11.47 9.44
CA GLN A 44 -18.13 -10.58 10.03
C GLN A 44 -18.03 -9.17 9.43
N PRO A 45 -19.14 -8.44 9.29
CA PRO A 45 -19.13 -7.07 8.79
C PRO A 45 -18.26 -6.16 9.65
N CYS A 46 -17.23 -5.56 9.02
CA CYS A 46 -16.36 -4.59 9.67
C CYS A 46 -15.79 -3.59 8.65
N VAL A 47 -15.50 -2.38 9.10
CA VAL A 47 -14.61 -1.46 8.38
C VAL A 47 -13.19 -1.81 8.78
N LEU A 48 -12.35 -2.08 7.78
CA LEU A 48 -10.96 -2.42 7.99
C LEU A 48 -10.09 -1.16 8.00
N ILE A 49 -9.27 -0.98 9.02
CA ILE A 49 -8.35 0.15 9.14
C ILE A 49 -6.92 -0.39 9.13
N VAL A 50 -6.14 -0.02 8.10
CA VAL A 50 -4.73 -0.35 7.99
C VAL A 50 -3.91 0.86 8.42
N HIS A 51 -3.05 0.67 9.41
CA HIS A 51 -2.21 1.73 9.97
C HIS A 51 -0.82 1.21 10.33
N SER A 52 0.04 2.07 10.83
CA SER A 52 1.33 1.69 11.41
C SER A 52 1.27 1.79 12.93
N THR A 53 1.90 0.85 13.65
CA THR A 53 2.13 0.97 15.08
C THR A 53 3.28 1.93 15.42
N THR A 54 4.08 2.29 14.40
CA THR A 54 5.24 3.19 14.53
C THR A 54 4.91 4.58 14.00
N PRO A 55 4.92 5.63 14.84
CA PRO A 55 4.69 7.01 14.39
C PRO A 55 5.72 7.46 13.34
N GLY A 56 5.26 8.24 12.36
CA GLY A 56 6.11 8.85 11.33
C GLY A 56 6.51 7.94 10.17
N ILE A 57 6.03 6.70 10.15
CA ILE A 57 6.28 5.74 9.08
C ILE A 57 4.99 4.97 8.83
N PHE A 58 4.51 4.95 7.60
CA PHE A 58 3.45 4.00 7.24
C PHE A 58 4.08 2.67 6.80
N ALA A 59 4.72 2.64 5.63
CA ALA A 59 5.50 1.50 5.14
C ALA A 59 6.53 1.95 4.10
N ALA A 60 7.77 1.46 4.23
CA ALA A 60 8.89 1.86 3.36
C ALA A 60 8.90 1.13 2.01
N GLY A 61 7.97 0.21 1.77
CA GLY A 61 7.89 -0.60 0.56
C GLY A 61 8.18 -2.07 0.83
N ALA A 62 8.48 -2.84 -0.21
CA ALA A 62 8.92 -4.21 -0.06
C ALA A 62 10.33 -4.28 0.55
N ASP A 63 10.66 -5.40 1.21
CA ASP A 63 12.01 -5.62 1.72
C ASP A 63 12.98 -5.78 0.55
N ILE A 64 13.91 -4.80 0.41
CA ILE A 64 14.82 -4.73 -0.75
C ILE A 64 15.79 -5.92 -0.78
N ALA A 65 16.17 -6.45 0.39
CA ALA A 65 17.05 -7.61 0.44
C ALA A 65 16.35 -8.85 -0.14
N GLU A 66 15.09 -9.09 0.23
CA GLU A 66 14.30 -10.16 -0.39
C GLU A 66 14.07 -9.93 -1.89
N LEU A 67 13.74 -8.68 -2.29
CA LEU A 67 13.52 -8.34 -3.70
C LEU A 67 14.76 -8.57 -4.56
N ARG A 68 15.95 -8.29 -4.04
CA ARG A 68 17.21 -8.51 -4.76
C ARG A 68 17.37 -9.97 -5.15
N ASP A 69 17.05 -10.88 -4.24
CA ASP A 69 17.29 -12.30 -4.38
C ASP A 69 16.14 -13.03 -5.11
N ARG A 70 15.01 -12.35 -5.40
CA ARG A 70 13.92 -12.89 -6.20
C ARG A 70 14.28 -12.92 -7.69
N ASP A 71 14.02 -14.06 -8.32
CA ASP A 71 14.09 -14.25 -9.77
C ASP A 71 12.74 -13.99 -10.46
N ALA A 72 12.68 -14.27 -11.76
CA ALA A 72 11.48 -14.10 -12.58
C ALA A 72 10.31 -15.01 -12.11
N ASP A 73 10.60 -16.24 -11.70
CA ASP A 73 9.56 -17.19 -11.25
C ASP A 73 8.98 -16.72 -9.91
N ALA A 74 9.84 -16.27 -8.99
CA ALA A 74 9.39 -15.66 -7.72
C ALA A 74 8.56 -14.38 -7.94
N ALA A 75 8.90 -13.58 -8.96
CA ALA A 75 8.11 -12.40 -9.32
C ALA A 75 6.71 -12.77 -9.82
N LEU A 76 6.56 -13.88 -10.55
CA LEU A 76 5.27 -14.38 -11.05
C LEU A 76 4.34 -14.86 -9.93
N LEU A 77 4.85 -15.24 -8.75
CA LEU A 77 4.04 -15.55 -7.59
C LEU A 77 3.25 -14.32 -7.09
N ALA A 78 3.66 -13.11 -7.48
CA ALA A 78 2.92 -11.86 -7.29
C ALA A 78 2.44 -11.63 -5.84
N ILE A 79 3.26 -12.00 -4.85
CA ILE A 79 2.87 -12.03 -3.42
C ILE A 79 2.20 -10.73 -3.00
N ASN A 80 2.85 -9.59 -3.25
CA ASN A 80 2.30 -8.28 -2.88
C ASN A 80 1.10 -7.89 -3.75
N ALA A 81 1.13 -8.18 -5.06
CA ALA A 81 0.02 -7.87 -5.94
C ALA A 81 -1.24 -8.67 -5.55
N GLY A 82 -1.10 -9.97 -5.29
CA GLY A 82 -2.19 -10.82 -4.82
C GLY A 82 -2.74 -10.38 -3.46
N LEU A 83 -1.87 -9.97 -2.52
CA LEU A 83 -2.28 -9.45 -1.23
C LEU A 83 -3.08 -8.14 -1.38
N PHE A 84 -2.59 -7.20 -2.19
CA PHE A 84 -3.25 -5.90 -2.36
C PHE A 84 -4.56 -6.03 -3.17
N GLU A 85 -4.65 -7.00 -4.06
CA GLU A 85 -5.92 -7.37 -4.70
C GLU A 85 -6.95 -7.92 -3.70
N ARG A 86 -6.50 -8.74 -2.73
CA ARG A 86 -7.37 -9.24 -1.64
C ARG A 86 -7.85 -8.08 -0.75
N LEU A 87 -6.98 -7.12 -0.43
CA LEU A 87 -7.34 -5.94 0.34
C LEU A 87 -8.35 -5.07 -0.40
N GLU A 88 -8.10 -4.74 -1.66
CA GLU A 88 -9.05 -4.03 -2.52
C GLU A 88 -10.35 -4.80 -2.70
N GLY A 89 -10.26 -6.16 -2.79
CA GLY A 89 -11.37 -7.08 -2.87
C GLY A 89 -12.04 -7.39 -1.54
N HIS A 90 -11.66 -6.74 -0.44
CA HIS A 90 -12.36 -6.93 0.83
C HIS A 90 -13.84 -6.55 0.69
N ARG A 91 -14.73 -7.33 1.34
CA ARG A 91 -16.18 -7.17 1.14
C ARG A 91 -16.71 -5.80 1.54
N TRP A 92 -16.13 -5.20 2.56
CA TRP A 92 -16.56 -3.93 3.13
C TRP A 92 -15.47 -2.87 2.99
N PRO A 93 -15.79 -1.59 3.24
CA PRO A 93 -14.83 -0.51 3.09
C PRO A 93 -13.56 -0.66 3.91
N THR A 94 -12.46 -0.17 3.35
CA THR A 94 -11.12 -0.22 3.93
C THR A 94 -10.51 1.18 3.96
N ILE A 95 -9.80 1.51 5.03
CA ILE A 95 -9.21 2.83 5.27
C ILE A 95 -7.71 2.64 5.55
N ALA A 96 -6.84 3.36 4.85
CA ALA A 96 -5.43 3.48 5.20
C ALA A 96 -5.21 4.76 6.00
N LEU A 97 -4.57 4.65 7.18
CA LEU A 97 -4.12 5.79 7.97
C LEU A 97 -2.62 5.97 7.77
N VAL A 98 -2.26 6.96 6.96
CA VAL A 98 -0.87 7.17 6.52
C VAL A 98 -0.22 8.25 7.36
N ASP A 99 0.63 7.82 8.32
CA ASP A 99 1.41 8.71 9.16
C ASP A 99 2.90 8.63 8.79
N GLY A 100 3.35 9.52 7.92
CA GLY A 100 4.72 9.58 7.41
C GLY A 100 4.90 8.89 6.06
N ALA A 101 6.03 8.20 5.86
CA ALA A 101 6.40 7.68 4.56
C ALA A 101 5.56 6.46 4.14
N ALA A 102 4.95 6.54 2.95
CA ALA A 102 4.32 5.45 2.20
C ALA A 102 5.03 5.35 0.84
N LEU A 103 5.98 4.44 0.70
CA LEU A 103 6.85 4.35 -0.47
C LEU A 103 6.75 2.98 -1.14
N GLY A 104 6.81 2.95 -2.47
CA GLY A 104 6.78 1.70 -3.24
C GLY A 104 5.59 0.82 -2.84
N GLY A 105 5.85 -0.44 -2.51
CA GLY A 105 4.82 -1.36 -2.01
C GLY A 105 4.00 -0.82 -0.84
N GLY A 106 4.57 0.05 0.03
CA GLY A 106 3.82 0.72 1.09
C GLY A 106 2.83 1.75 0.55
N CYS A 107 3.19 2.47 -0.51
CA CYS A 107 2.25 3.32 -1.23
C CYS A 107 1.18 2.46 -1.92
N GLU A 108 1.56 1.37 -2.58
CA GLU A 108 0.63 0.45 -3.25
C GLU A 108 -0.37 -0.18 -2.27
N LEU A 109 0.07 -0.52 -1.03
CA LEU A 109 -0.81 -0.98 0.04
C LEU A 109 -1.86 0.08 0.41
N ALA A 110 -1.44 1.35 0.57
CA ALA A 110 -2.36 2.45 0.85
C ALA A 110 -3.34 2.67 -0.31
N LEU A 111 -2.85 2.59 -1.57
CA LEU A 111 -3.68 2.72 -2.78
C LEU A 111 -4.71 1.59 -2.93
N ALA A 112 -4.48 0.43 -2.35
CA ALA A 112 -5.39 -0.70 -2.37
C ALA A 112 -6.56 -0.57 -1.38
N CYS A 113 -6.48 0.36 -0.43
CA CYS A 113 -7.62 0.73 0.42
C CYS A 113 -8.60 1.63 -0.33
N ASP A 114 -9.87 1.64 0.11
CA ASP A 114 -10.89 2.53 -0.47
C ASP A 114 -10.60 3.97 -0.13
N PHE A 115 -10.23 4.26 1.13
CA PHE A 115 -9.91 5.60 1.62
C PHE A 115 -8.47 5.68 2.14
N ARG A 116 -7.88 6.86 2.06
CA ARG A 116 -6.54 7.22 2.58
C ARG A 116 -6.63 8.52 3.37
N LEU A 117 -6.46 8.43 4.68
CA LEU A 117 -6.31 9.59 5.55
C LEU A 117 -4.82 9.76 5.86
N ALA A 118 -4.34 10.98 5.90
CA ALA A 118 -2.92 11.27 6.07
C ALA A 118 -2.68 12.31 7.16
N THR A 119 -1.53 12.24 7.84
CA THR A 119 -1.01 13.39 8.59
C THR A 119 -0.31 14.36 7.66
N GLU A 120 -0.07 15.60 8.10
CA GLU A 120 0.70 16.59 7.33
C GLU A 120 2.11 16.11 6.94
N ARG A 121 2.72 15.23 7.73
CA ARG A 121 4.05 14.65 7.47
C ARG A 121 4.05 13.48 6.49
N ALA A 122 2.89 13.05 6.01
CA ALA A 122 2.80 11.94 5.07
C ALA A 122 3.46 12.29 3.73
N VAL A 123 4.16 11.31 3.19
CA VAL A 123 4.83 11.40 1.88
C VAL A 123 4.56 10.14 1.09
N PHE A 124 4.08 10.29 -0.14
CA PHE A 124 3.78 9.20 -1.06
C PHE A 124 4.78 9.17 -2.21
N GLY A 125 5.27 8.00 -2.60
CA GLY A 125 6.23 7.89 -3.70
C GLY A 125 6.36 6.48 -4.25
N GLN A 126 6.86 6.39 -5.50
CA GLN A 126 7.11 5.14 -6.22
C GLN A 126 8.56 5.12 -6.72
N PRO A 127 9.51 4.58 -5.91
CA PRO A 127 10.94 4.62 -6.25
C PRO A 127 11.42 3.44 -7.11
N GLU A 128 10.53 2.55 -7.55
CA GLU A 128 10.82 1.26 -8.16
C GLU A 128 11.73 1.36 -9.39
N LEU A 129 11.51 2.35 -10.26
CA LEU A 129 12.34 2.52 -11.46
C LEU A 129 13.80 2.81 -11.13
N SER A 130 14.09 3.44 -9.97
CA SER A 130 15.46 3.66 -9.50
C SER A 130 16.17 2.36 -9.08
N LEU A 131 15.39 1.29 -8.87
CA LEU A 131 15.86 -0.05 -8.52
C LEU A 131 15.86 -1.02 -9.73
N GLY A 132 15.53 -0.53 -10.94
CA GLY A 132 15.46 -1.36 -12.14
C GLY A 132 14.22 -2.25 -12.22
N ILE A 133 13.16 -1.95 -11.45
CA ILE A 133 11.89 -2.68 -11.45
C ILE A 133 10.71 -1.70 -11.65
N LEU A 134 9.53 -2.22 -11.92
CA LEU A 134 8.30 -1.43 -11.95
C LEU A 134 7.51 -1.60 -10.65
N ALA A 135 6.56 -0.71 -10.40
CA ALA A 135 5.57 -0.82 -9.33
C ALA A 135 4.56 -1.93 -9.68
N GLY A 136 4.90 -3.18 -9.28
CA GLY A 136 4.20 -4.39 -9.74
C GLY A 136 2.95 -4.77 -8.96
N ALA A 137 2.58 -4.02 -7.90
CA ALA A 137 1.45 -4.37 -7.06
C ALA A 137 0.24 -3.43 -7.23
N GLY A 138 0.19 -2.72 -8.37
CA GLY A 138 -0.99 -2.01 -8.86
C GLY A 138 -0.91 -0.48 -8.87
N ALA A 139 0.23 0.15 -8.52
CA ALA A 139 0.38 1.60 -8.61
C ALA A 139 0.23 2.11 -10.05
N ASN A 140 0.64 1.34 -11.05
CA ASN A 140 0.58 1.72 -12.46
C ASN A 140 -0.82 2.12 -12.91
N TRP A 141 -1.87 1.53 -12.36
CA TRP A 141 -3.25 1.83 -12.71
C TRP A 141 -3.99 2.58 -11.59
N ARG A 142 -3.75 2.26 -10.30
CA ARG A 142 -4.43 2.93 -9.18
C ARG A 142 -4.07 4.42 -9.10
N LEU A 143 -2.80 4.78 -9.30
CA LEU A 143 -2.40 6.18 -9.35
C LEU A 143 -3.10 6.96 -10.46
N ALA A 144 -3.20 6.38 -11.66
CA ALA A 144 -3.87 7.03 -12.76
C ALA A 144 -5.38 7.23 -12.52
N GLN A 145 -6.03 6.26 -11.86
CA GLN A 145 -7.44 6.36 -11.49
C GLN A 145 -7.70 7.38 -10.38
N LEU A 146 -6.85 7.39 -9.34
CA LEU A 146 -7.05 8.23 -8.15
C LEU A 146 -6.56 9.68 -8.38
N ALA A 147 -5.38 9.85 -8.93
CA ALA A 147 -4.70 11.14 -9.01
C ALA A 147 -4.51 11.65 -10.45
N GLY A 148 -5.06 10.96 -11.42
CA GLY A 148 -4.92 11.27 -12.84
C GLY A 148 -3.56 10.88 -13.42
N LEU A 149 -3.54 10.70 -14.76
CA LEU A 149 -2.38 10.19 -15.50
C LEU A 149 -1.14 11.11 -15.39
N GLY A 150 -1.34 12.42 -15.27
CA GLY A 150 -0.25 13.39 -15.13
C GLY A 150 0.53 13.17 -13.82
N THR A 151 -0.19 13.03 -12.71
CA THR A 151 0.40 12.74 -11.39
C THR A 151 1.05 11.36 -11.38
N ALA A 152 0.38 10.35 -11.93
CA ALA A 152 0.92 9.00 -12.04
C ALA A 152 2.27 8.99 -12.77
N ARG A 153 2.39 9.66 -13.92
CA ARG A 153 3.64 9.78 -14.68
C ARG A 153 4.75 10.48 -13.89
N ARG A 154 4.42 11.56 -13.17
CA ARG A 154 5.41 12.25 -12.32
C ARG A 154 5.94 11.33 -11.22
N MET A 155 5.07 10.58 -10.55
CA MET A 155 5.47 9.67 -9.48
C MET A 155 6.25 8.48 -10.04
N LEU A 156 5.74 7.82 -11.07
CA LEU A 156 6.31 6.59 -11.62
C LEU A 156 7.58 6.87 -12.43
N TYR A 157 7.58 7.81 -13.39
CA TYR A 157 8.72 8.00 -14.30
C TYR A 157 9.80 8.89 -13.69
N ALA A 158 9.39 9.99 -13.05
CA ALA A 158 10.33 10.96 -12.50
C ALA A 158 10.66 10.71 -11.02
N GLY A 159 10.06 9.70 -10.37
CA GLY A 159 10.27 9.40 -8.97
C GLY A 159 9.81 10.53 -8.04
N ALA A 160 8.86 11.37 -8.48
CA ALA A 160 8.35 12.46 -7.67
C ALA A 160 7.66 11.93 -6.41
N ARG A 161 7.93 12.60 -5.30
CA ARG A 161 7.23 12.34 -4.04
C ARG A 161 6.18 13.43 -3.83
N LEU A 162 5.00 13.04 -3.40
CA LEU A 162 3.93 13.97 -3.04
C LEU A 162 3.88 14.13 -1.52
N THR A 163 3.84 15.37 -1.07
CA THR A 163 3.47 15.71 0.31
C THR A 163 1.98 15.41 0.53
N ALA A 164 1.54 15.35 1.78
CA ALA A 164 0.13 15.16 2.12
C ALA A 164 -0.78 16.18 1.42
N ALA A 165 -0.39 17.46 1.42
CA ALA A 165 -1.14 18.53 0.77
C ALA A 165 -1.21 18.40 -0.76
N GLU A 166 -0.14 17.93 -1.40
CA GLU A 166 -0.14 17.64 -2.85
C GLU A 166 -0.98 16.42 -3.18
N ALA A 167 -0.90 15.37 -2.35
CA ALA A 167 -1.69 14.16 -2.47
C ALA A 167 -3.19 14.43 -2.31
N LEU A 168 -3.59 15.27 -1.36
CA LEU A 168 -4.98 15.72 -1.19
C LEU A 168 -5.47 16.48 -2.43
N ARG A 169 -4.69 17.47 -2.91
CA ARG A 169 -5.07 18.23 -4.13
C ARG A 169 -5.17 17.36 -5.38
N ALA A 170 -4.38 16.30 -5.44
CA ALA A 170 -4.40 15.35 -6.55
C ALA A 170 -5.51 14.29 -6.46
N GLY A 171 -6.25 14.23 -5.35
CA GLY A 171 -7.26 13.20 -5.10
C GLY A 171 -6.68 11.84 -4.68
N LEU A 172 -5.37 11.79 -4.38
CA LEU A 172 -4.73 10.58 -3.88
C LEU A 172 -5.07 10.30 -2.41
N VAL A 173 -5.26 11.36 -1.63
CA VAL A 173 -5.65 11.34 -0.21
C VAL A 173 -7.01 11.98 -0.07
N ASP A 174 -7.86 11.39 0.76
CA ASP A 174 -9.23 11.84 0.97
C ASP A 174 -9.31 12.92 2.05
N GLU A 175 -8.42 12.87 3.06
CA GLU A 175 -8.37 13.81 4.17
C GLU A 175 -6.96 13.94 4.75
N VAL A 176 -6.60 15.16 5.19
CA VAL A 176 -5.39 15.42 5.99
C VAL A 176 -5.83 15.90 7.38
N ALA A 177 -5.46 15.15 8.41
CA ALA A 177 -5.84 15.41 9.79
C ALA A 177 -4.64 15.36 10.73
N ALA A 178 -4.65 16.18 11.78
CA ALA A 178 -3.63 16.15 12.82
C ALA A 178 -3.72 14.85 13.65
N ASP A 179 -4.93 14.41 13.96
CA ASP A 179 -5.23 13.11 14.58
C ASP A 179 -5.95 12.21 13.58
N ILE A 180 -5.16 11.49 12.76
CA ILE A 180 -5.71 10.55 11.78
C ILE A 180 -6.40 9.33 12.42
N THR A 181 -6.06 9.01 13.67
CA THR A 181 -6.71 7.91 14.39
C THR A 181 -8.15 8.27 14.75
N ALA A 182 -8.36 9.49 15.25
CA ALA A 182 -9.70 10.02 15.50
C ALA A 182 -10.48 10.16 14.19
N ALA A 183 -9.91 10.79 13.16
CA ALA A 183 -10.54 10.95 11.85
C ALA A 183 -10.91 9.61 11.20
N GLY A 184 -10.01 8.63 11.28
CA GLY A 184 -10.27 7.27 10.78
C GLY A 184 -11.39 6.56 11.52
N ARG A 185 -11.46 6.72 12.86
CA ARG A 185 -12.54 6.16 13.68
C ARG A 185 -13.88 6.82 13.35
N ASP A 186 -13.91 8.13 13.19
CA ASP A 186 -15.14 8.88 12.84
C ASP A 186 -15.64 8.47 11.46
N MET A 187 -14.78 8.41 10.46
CA MET A 187 -15.13 7.93 9.11
C MET A 187 -15.65 6.50 9.14
N ALA A 188 -14.93 5.59 9.82
CA ALA A 188 -15.31 4.18 9.92
C ALA A 188 -16.64 4.02 10.68
N GLY A 189 -16.87 4.80 11.73
CA GLY A 189 -18.14 4.83 12.46
C GLY A 189 -19.31 5.23 11.57
N ALA A 190 -19.16 6.33 10.82
CA ALA A 190 -20.17 6.80 9.87
C ALA A 190 -20.47 5.78 8.76
N ILE A 191 -19.46 5.03 8.31
CA ILE A 191 -19.62 3.92 7.35
C ILE A 191 -20.38 2.75 8.00
N ALA A 192 -20.03 2.39 9.23
CA ALA A 192 -20.63 1.24 9.94
C ALA A 192 -22.14 1.44 10.24
N GLU A 193 -22.64 2.66 10.23
CA GLU A 193 -24.06 2.97 10.32
C GLU A 193 -24.86 2.62 9.05
N ARG A 194 -24.19 2.34 7.95
CA ARG A 194 -24.82 2.04 6.67
C ARG A 194 -25.17 0.55 6.56
N SER A 195 -26.06 0.22 5.61
CA SER A 195 -26.35 -1.17 5.30
C SER A 195 -25.11 -1.91 4.77
N TRP A 196 -24.63 -2.92 5.50
CA TRP A 196 -23.48 -3.73 5.12
C TRP A 196 -23.63 -4.38 3.74
N ARG A 197 -24.85 -4.82 3.42
CA ARG A 197 -25.13 -5.40 2.10
C ARG A 197 -25.08 -4.35 0.98
N ALA A 198 -25.58 -3.16 1.24
CA ALA A 198 -25.50 -2.07 0.27
C ALA A 198 -24.04 -1.62 0.08
N LEU A 199 -23.24 -1.53 1.15
CA LEU A 199 -21.81 -1.22 1.08
C LEU A 199 -21.07 -2.25 0.22
N GLU A 200 -21.28 -3.55 0.47
CA GLU A 200 -20.67 -4.65 -0.30
C GLU A 200 -20.98 -4.53 -1.81
N LEU A 201 -22.26 -4.37 -2.16
CA LEU A 201 -22.68 -4.27 -3.56
C LEU A 201 -22.21 -2.98 -4.23
N THR A 202 -22.20 -1.86 -3.50
CA THR A 202 -21.66 -0.58 -4.00
C THR A 202 -20.17 -0.70 -4.29
N LYS A 203 -19.40 -1.29 -3.36
CA LYS A 203 -17.96 -1.53 -3.56
C LYS A 203 -17.71 -2.43 -4.77
N LEU A 204 -18.48 -3.51 -4.91
CA LEU A 204 -18.39 -4.41 -6.06
C LEU A 204 -18.69 -3.67 -7.38
N ALA A 205 -19.72 -2.82 -7.42
CA ALA A 205 -20.06 -2.02 -8.59
C ALA A 205 -18.95 -1.04 -8.97
N LEU A 206 -18.35 -0.35 -8.00
CA LEU A 206 -17.21 0.55 -8.24
C LEU A 206 -15.99 -0.20 -8.79
N ARG A 207 -15.70 -1.39 -8.27
CA ARG A 207 -14.58 -2.22 -8.73
C ARG A 207 -14.78 -2.79 -10.14
N SER A 208 -16.02 -3.00 -10.58
CA SER A 208 -16.30 -3.55 -11.92
C SER A 208 -15.84 -2.61 -13.06
N GLN A 209 -15.55 -1.35 -12.76
CA GLN A 209 -15.03 -0.37 -13.73
C GLN A 209 -13.50 -0.40 -13.88
N ARG A 210 -12.81 -1.34 -13.21
CA ARG A 210 -11.36 -1.47 -13.21
C ARG A 210 -10.82 -1.93 -14.58
N PRO A 211 -9.75 -1.31 -15.12
CA PRO A 211 -9.07 -1.81 -16.32
C PRO A 211 -8.42 -3.17 -16.08
N ALA A 212 -8.38 -4.02 -17.10
CA ALA A 212 -7.74 -5.34 -17.04
C ALA A 212 -6.20 -5.22 -17.25
N THR A 213 -5.48 -4.65 -16.27
CA THR A 213 -4.03 -4.35 -16.38
C THR A 213 -3.11 -5.30 -15.61
N THR A 214 -3.64 -6.08 -14.68
CA THR A 214 -2.85 -6.92 -13.75
C THR A 214 -1.94 -7.92 -14.46
N THR A 215 -2.39 -8.51 -15.57
CA THR A 215 -1.60 -9.50 -16.34
C THR A 215 -0.36 -8.87 -16.95
N PHE A 216 -0.44 -7.62 -17.43
CA PHE A 216 0.72 -6.91 -17.97
C PHE A 216 1.77 -6.64 -16.87
N ASP A 217 1.35 -6.17 -15.71
CA ASP A 217 2.24 -5.84 -14.60
C ASP A 217 3.03 -7.07 -14.14
N LEU A 218 2.37 -8.24 -14.05
CA LEU A 218 3.02 -9.50 -13.70
C LEU A 218 4.08 -9.93 -14.73
N ALA A 219 3.73 -9.89 -16.02
CA ALA A 219 4.64 -10.28 -17.08
C ALA A 219 5.85 -9.34 -17.16
N ALA A 220 5.62 -8.03 -17.06
CA ALA A 220 6.68 -7.02 -17.08
C ALA A 220 7.61 -7.14 -15.86
N GLN A 221 7.05 -7.41 -14.68
CA GLN A 221 7.84 -7.62 -13.46
C GLN A 221 8.74 -8.85 -13.58
N ALA A 222 8.20 -9.98 -14.06
CA ALA A 222 8.98 -11.19 -14.27
C ALA A 222 10.18 -10.95 -15.21
N LEU A 223 9.98 -10.21 -16.31
CA LEU A 223 11.06 -9.86 -17.23
C LEU A 223 12.14 -9.03 -16.53
N LEU A 224 11.77 -8.03 -15.75
CA LEU A 224 12.70 -7.14 -15.04
C LEU A 224 13.47 -7.88 -13.94
N PHE A 225 12.83 -8.82 -13.23
CA PHE A 225 13.49 -9.61 -12.19
C PHE A 225 14.58 -10.55 -12.73
N GLY A 226 14.53 -10.92 -14.01
CA GLY A 226 15.57 -11.66 -14.69
C GLY A 226 16.78 -10.83 -15.17
N THR A 227 16.83 -9.50 -14.90
CA THR A 227 17.91 -8.62 -15.39
C THR A 227 19.03 -8.44 -14.38
N GLU A 228 20.28 -8.36 -14.88
CA GLU A 228 21.46 -8.01 -14.10
C GLU A 228 21.35 -6.57 -13.56
N ASP A 229 20.82 -5.63 -14.34
CA ASP A 229 20.58 -4.23 -13.96
C ASP A 229 19.77 -4.11 -12.66
N LYS A 230 18.70 -4.91 -12.49
CA LYS A 230 17.92 -4.96 -11.23
C LYS A 230 18.81 -5.37 -10.05
N TYR A 231 19.56 -6.45 -10.21
CA TYR A 231 20.41 -6.98 -9.15
C TYR A 231 21.48 -5.96 -8.72
N GLU A 232 22.17 -5.35 -9.70
CA GLU A 232 23.18 -4.32 -9.45
C GLU A 232 22.61 -3.10 -8.73
N ARG A 233 21.45 -2.57 -9.17
CA ARG A 233 20.80 -1.41 -8.56
C ARG A 233 20.35 -1.69 -7.14
N MET A 234 19.77 -2.84 -6.86
CA MET A 234 19.35 -3.22 -5.51
C MET A 234 20.55 -3.45 -4.59
N THR A 235 21.61 -4.06 -5.07
CA THR A 235 22.87 -4.22 -4.33
C THR A 235 23.47 -2.87 -3.98
N ALA A 236 23.61 -1.97 -4.95
CA ALA A 236 24.10 -0.61 -4.71
C ALA A 236 23.20 0.19 -3.72
N PHE A 237 21.89 -0.06 -3.73
CA PHE A 237 20.97 0.54 -2.76
C PHE A 237 21.24 0.04 -1.33
N LEU A 238 21.45 -1.27 -1.16
CA LEU A 238 21.71 -1.90 0.15
C LEU A 238 23.07 -1.48 0.73
N GLU A 239 24.06 -1.25 -0.13
CA GLU A 239 25.41 -0.85 0.27
C GLU A 239 25.56 0.65 0.56
N ARG A 240 24.55 1.47 0.28
CA ARG A 240 24.59 2.91 0.59
C ARG A 240 24.67 3.13 2.10
N THR A 241 25.80 3.65 2.55
CA THR A 241 25.96 4.13 3.93
C THR A 241 24.98 5.27 4.20
N PRO A 242 24.24 5.27 5.35
CA PRO A 242 23.35 6.37 5.69
C PRO A 242 24.11 7.70 5.67
N ARG A 243 23.66 8.67 4.88
CA ARG A 243 24.20 10.04 4.96
C ARG A 243 23.98 10.55 6.38
N LYS A 244 25.07 10.90 7.11
CA LYS A 244 24.95 11.62 8.38
C LYS A 244 24.11 12.88 8.14
N PRO A 245 23.11 13.16 8.98
CA PRO A 245 22.39 14.43 8.89
C PRO A 245 23.37 15.58 9.06
N ARG A 246 23.28 16.58 8.18
CA ARG A 246 23.99 17.85 8.32
C ARG A 246 23.30 18.72 9.33
#